data_56c6ebee4aec8afd50ff1546d1389857
#
_entry.id   56c6ebee4aec8afd50ff1546d1389857
#
_cell.length_a   1.000
_cell.length_b   1.000
_cell.length_c   1.000
_cell.angle_alpha   90.00
_cell.angle_beta   90.00
_cell.angle_gamma   90.00
#
_symmetry.space_group_name_H-M   'P 1'
#
loop_
_entity.id
_entity.type
_entity.pdbx_description
1 polymer ?
#
loop_
_entity_poly.entity_id
_entity_poly.type
_entity_poly.pdbx_seq_one_letter_code
_entity_poly.pdbx_strand_id
1 'polypeptide(L)'
;MTLALSAPLPVVDIDLAEPGAFRRPGGGAWTGPSGRALGLVRLHGRPLGMAEASGGGSEELWRALAAVALRDFPIAEESPGPEESPGPGPGPDAGPGPGAPEISVIVATRNRAGMLRDCLDSLLALDYPRFEVIVVDNAPADTSTEELVRREYGPAVRYLREPEPGLARAHNRGLPAARGAITAFTDDDTLVDPLWLTALAAPFLADPGTGCVTGLIVPAELDTEAQVALERHGAFAKGYTPRTWSLRAPPADPLFPFTAGRFGSGANMAFRTDLLRELGGFDPATGVGTPAHGGDDLLSFFRVLAHGRSLAYEPAAIVWHRHRRTPEALDAQAFGYGAGFGAYLAGALVHEPRMLPALLRRLPGGVRYVIARNRERAGSGAGSGTALGATPSTPSRLARLELQGLLYGPYGYLRSRRIERAIRRRGRAR
;
A
#
# COMPACT_ATOMS: atom_id res chain seq x y z
N MET A 1 14.95 8.67 -13.08
CA MET A 1 14.53 8.64 -14.51
C MET A 1 13.02 8.64 -14.58
N THR A 2 12.39 9.53 -15.32
CA THR A 2 10.93 9.50 -15.48
C THR A 2 10.62 8.54 -16.62
N LEU A 3 9.93 7.42 -16.32
CA LEU A 3 9.51 6.45 -17.33
C LEU A 3 8.53 7.10 -18.31
N ALA A 4 8.72 6.89 -19.61
CA ALA A 4 7.83 7.43 -20.66
C ALA A 4 6.62 6.50 -20.88
N LEU A 5 5.93 6.14 -19.78
CA LEU A 5 4.82 5.19 -19.81
C LEU A 5 3.71 5.65 -20.78
N SER A 6 3.14 4.72 -21.53
CA SER A 6 1.92 4.91 -22.34
C SER A 6 1.16 3.58 -22.42
N ALA A 7 -0.16 3.65 -22.37
CA ALA A 7 -1.01 2.47 -22.44
C ALA A 7 -1.23 2.03 -23.92
N PRO A 8 -1.47 0.73 -24.17
CA PRO A 8 -1.33 -0.36 -23.21
C PRO A 8 0.15 -0.73 -22.99
N LEU A 9 0.50 -1.09 -21.77
CA LEU A 9 1.86 -1.50 -21.40
C LEU A 9 1.81 -2.76 -20.52
N PRO A 10 2.20 -3.94 -21.05
CA PRO A 10 2.27 -5.16 -20.27
C PRO A 10 3.16 -4.99 -19.04
N VAL A 11 2.71 -5.51 -17.90
CA VAL A 11 3.47 -5.54 -16.65
C VAL A 11 3.98 -6.96 -16.42
N VAL A 12 5.26 -7.08 -16.15
CA VAL A 12 5.96 -8.37 -15.94
C VAL A 12 6.78 -8.34 -14.66
N ASP A 13 7.14 -9.51 -14.18
CA ASP A 13 8.05 -9.72 -13.07
C ASP A 13 9.21 -10.60 -13.54
N ILE A 14 10.44 -10.16 -13.28
CA ILE A 14 11.67 -10.90 -13.60
C ILE A 14 12.62 -10.90 -12.41
N ASP A 15 13.37 -12.00 -12.25
CA ASP A 15 14.47 -12.08 -11.30
C ASP A 15 15.79 -12.26 -12.05
N LEU A 16 16.79 -11.42 -11.77
CA LEU A 16 18.11 -11.49 -12.40
C LEU A 16 18.85 -12.80 -12.07
N ALA A 17 18.48 -13.47 -10.97
CA ALA A 17 19.00 -14.79 -10.62
C ALA A 17 18.39 -15.93 -11.49
N GLU A 18 17.32 -15.64 -12.26
CA GLU A 18 16.62 -16.61 -13.12
C GLU A 18 16.57 -16.13 -14.58
N PRO A 19 17.69 -16.22 -15.31
CA PRO A 19 17.78 -15.68 -16.67
C PRO A 19 16.73 -16.25 -17.63
N GLY A 20 16.03 -15.35 -18.33
CA GLY A 20 14.99 -15.69 -19.30
C GLY A 20 13.61 -16.02 -18.73
N ALA A 21 13.49 -16.14 -17.41
CA ALA A 21 12.21 -16.42 -16.75
C ALA A 21 11.37 -15.16 -16.59
N PHE A 22 10.08 -15.26 -16.94
CA PHE A 22 9.08 -14.24 -16.66
C PHE A 22 8.01 -14.80 -15.72
N ARG A 23 7.51 -13.94 -14.84
CA ARG A 23 6.35 -14.20 -13.99
C ARG A 23 5.26 -13.16 -14.26
N ARG A 24 4.01 -13.56 -14.05
CA ARG A 24 2.88 -12.64 -14.04
C ARG A 24 2.82 -11.89 -12.70
N PRO A 25 2.21 -10.69 -12.64
CA PRO A 25 1.77 -10.09 -11.39
C PRO A 25 1.03 -11.11 -10.50
N GLY A 26 1.45 -11.23 -9.22
CA GLY A 26 0.92 -12.23 -8.30
C GLY A 26 1.54 -13.63 -8.44
N GLY A 27 2.58 -13.82 -9.25
CA GLY A 27 3.27 -15.10 -9.45
C GLY A 27 2.79 -15.87 -10.69
N GLY A 28 3.26 -17.09 -10.84
CA GLY A 28 2.97 -17.94 -11.98
C GLY A 28 3.90 -17.70 -13.18
N ALA A 29 4.50 -18.78 -13.68
CA ALA A 29 5.39 -18.73 -14.84
C ALA A 29 4.65 -18.25 -16.11
N TRP A 30 5.35 -17.49 -16.92
CA TRP A 30 4.84 -16.95 -18.16
C TRP A 30 5.94 -16.96 -19.23
N THR A 31 5.57 -17.15 -20.48
CA THR A 31 6.52 -17.08 -21.61
C THR A 31 7.00 -15.66 -21.90
N GLY A 32 6.42 -14.66 -21.23
CA GLY A 32 6.71 -13.25 -21.44
C GLY A 32 6.03 -12.67 -22.67
N PRO A 33 5.87 -11.33 -22.74
CA PRO A 33 5.39 -10.64 -23.92
C PRO A 33 6.53 -10.43 -24.93
N SER A 34 6.16 -10.05 -26.14
CA SER A 34 7.04 -9.39 -27.10
C SER A 34 6.73 -7.90 -27.14
N GLY A 35 7.66 -7.09 -27.60
CA GLY A 35 7.51 -5.65 -27.70
C GLY A 35 7.90 -4.93 -26.41
N ARG A 36 7.15 -3.90 -26.05
CA ARG A 36 7.44 -3.04 -24.89
C ARG A 36 6.77 -3.56 -23.63
N ALA A 37 7.47 -3.55 -22.49
CA ALA A 37 6.91 -3.93 -21.20
C ALA A 37 7.51 -3.12 -20.06
N LEU A 38 6.78 -3.04 -18.93
CA LEU A 38 7.25 -2.55 -17.64
C LEU A 38 7.51 -3.76 -16.73
N GLY A 39 8.75 -3.94 -16.29
CA GLY A 39 9.15 -5.06 -15.44
C GLY A 39 9.44 -4.62 -14.01
N LEU A 40 8.86 -5.32 -13.02
CA LEU A 40 9.48 -5.37 -11.69
C LEU A 40 10.73 -6.24 -11.81
N VAL A 41 11.88 -5.66 -11.51
CA VAL A 41 13.15 -6.40 -11.54
C VAL A 41 13.56 -6.74 -10.12
N ARG A 42 13.85 -8.02 -9.91
CA ARG A 42 14.34 -8.56 -8.63
C ARG A 42 15.75 -9.11 -8.77
N LEU A 43 16.37 -9.32 -7.62
CA LEU A 43 17.58 -10.13 -7.48
C LEU A 43 17.40 -11.01 -6.23
N HIS A 44 17.43 -12.33 -6.42
CA HIS A 44 17.15 -13.29 -5.35
C HIS A 44 15.85 -12.97 -4.59
N GLY A 45 14.75 -12.76 -5.31
CA GLY A 45 13.44 -12.43 -4.77
C GLY A 45 13.28 -10.99 -4.27
N ARG A 46 14.37 -10.23 -4.07
CA ARG A 46 14.32 -8.84 -3.58
C ARG A 46 14.07 -7.84 -4.71
N PRO A 47 13.07 -6.96 -4.61
CA PRO A 47 12.79 -5.98 -5.65
C PRO A 47 13.87 -4.90 -5.70
N LEU A 48 14.40 -4.64 -6.88
CA LEU A 48 15.38 -3.59 -7.16
C LEU A 48 14.72 -2.31 -7.69
N GLY A 49 13.69 -2.46 -8.53
CA GLY A 49 13.02 -1.34 -9.17
C GLY A 49 12.10 -1.74 -10.30
N MET A 50 11.41 -0.73 -10.88
CA MET A 50 10.63 -0.90 -12.12
C MET A 50 11.47 -0.46 -13.31
N ALA A 51 11.67 -1.34 -14.28
CA ALA A 51 12.38 -1.08 -15.53
C ALA A 51 11.42 -1.15 -16.72
N GLU A 52 11.60 -0.24 -17.67
CA GLU A 52 10.89 -0.26 -18.95
C GLU A 52 11.86 -0.59 -20.07
N ALA A 53 11.51 -1.56 -20.93
CA ALA A 53 12.31 -1.93 -22.07
C ALA A 53 11.45 -2.46 -23.22
N SER A 54 12.09 -2.68 -24.38
CA SER A 54 11.48 -3.27 -25.57
C SER A 54 12.39 -4.35 -26.14
N GLY A 55 11.78 -5.41 -26.72
CA GLY A 55 12.48 -6.49 -27.40
C GLY A 55 11.61 -7.14 -28.48
N GLY A 56 12.21 -7.64 -29.56
CA GLY A 56 11.51 -8.32 -30.65
C GLY A 56 10.93 -9.69 -30.27
N GLY A 57 11.39 -10.25 -29.13
CA GLY A 57 10.89 -11.47 -28.52
C GLY A 57 11.15 -11.46 -27.01
N SER A 58 10.62 -12.47 -26.30
CA SER A 58 10.70 -12.53 -24.83
C SER A 58 12.16 -12.57 -24.32
N GLU A 59 13.04 -13.31 -24.96
CA GLU A 59 14.46 -13.38 -24.54
C GLU A 59 15.18 -12.03 -24.70
N GLU A 60 14.94 -11.33 -25.81
CA GLU A 60 15.51 -10.00 -26.04
C GLU A 60 14.95 -8.98 -25.04
N LEU A 61 13.64 -9.04 -24.78
CA LEU A 61 12.98 -8.18 -23.79
C LEU A 61 13.55 -8.43 -22.39
N TRP A 62 13.75 -9.69 -21.98
CA TRP A 62 14.34 -10.02 -20.68
C TRP A 62 15.73 -9.41 -20.55
N ARG A 63 16.60 -9.59 -21.57
CA ARG A 63 17.96 -9.01 -21.57
C ARG A 63 17.93 -7.47 -21.52
N ALA A 64 16.98 -6.84 -22.22
CA ALA A 64 16.82 -5.40 -22.22
C ALA A 64 16.39 -4.88 -20.83
N LEU A 65 15.42 -5.53 -20.18
CA LEU A 65 15.00 -5.20 -18.80
C LEU A 65 16.16 -5.37 -17.81
N ALA A 66 16.89 -6.48 -17.90
CA ALA A 66 18.06 -6.74 -17.07
C ALA A 66 19.16 -5.69 -17.27
N ALA A 67 19.44 -5.29 -18.51
CA ALA A 67 20.42 -4.26 -18.82
C ALA A 67 20.03 -2.89 -18.25
N VAL A 68 18.75 -2.51 -18.30
CA VAL A 68 18.23 -1.30 -17.67
C VAL A 68 18.43 -1.37 -16.16
N ALA A 69 18.08 -2.51 -15.53
CA ALA A 69 18.19 -2.68 -14.10
C ALA A 69 19.65 -2.60 -13.62
N LEU A 70 20.58 -3.29 -14.31
CA LEU A 70 22.01 -3.27 -13.98
C LEU A 70 22.63 -1.87 -14.10
N ARG A 71 22.09 -1.03 -14.99
CA ARG A 71 22.56 0.34 -15.18
C ARG A 71 22.00 1.31 -14.13
N ASP A 72 20.70 1.18 -13.81
CA ASP A 72 19.92 2.22 -13.13
C ASP A 72 19.70 1.92 -11.63
N PHE A 73 19.81 0.67 -11.22
CA PHE A 73 19.57 0.28 -9.82
C PHE A 73 20.91 -0.08 -9.11
N PRO A 74 21.12 0.43 -7.88
CA PRO A 74 22.29 0.05 -7.10
C PRO A 74 22.16 -1.43 -6.69
N ILE A 75 22.97 -2.28 -7.29
CA ILE A 75 23.17 -3.63 -6.81
C ILE A 75 24.23 -3.53 -5.73
N ALA A 76 23.81 -3.61 -4.46
CA ALA A 76 24.78 -3.72 -3.38
C ALA A 76 25.52 -5.05 -3.57
N GLU A 77 26.80 -4.98 -3.94
CA GLU A 77 27.70 -6.11 -3.73
C GLU A 77 27.63 -6.46 -2.25
N GLU A 78 27.42 -7.74 -1.93
CA GLU A 78 27.54 -8.25 -0.57
C GLU A 78 28.98 -8.02 -0.08
N SER A 79 29.26 -6.81 0.38
CA SER A 79 30.47 -6.55 1.15
C SER A 79 30.17 -6.90 2.59
N PRO A 80 30.90 -7.83 3.22
CA PRO A 80 30.89 -7.98 4.65
C PRO A 80 31.54 -6.75 5.26
N GLY A 81 30.77 -5.71 5.54
CA GLY A 81 31.20 -4.52 6.26
C GLY A 81 30.98 -4.69 7.75
N PRO A 82 31.79 -4.01 8.61
CA PRO A 82 31.84 -4.27 10.04
C PRO A 82 30.52 -3.89 10.73
N GLU A 83 30.19 -4.73 11.70
CA GLU A 83 29.22 -4.61 12.78
C GLU A 83 28.69 -3.20 13.07
N GLU A 84 27.36 -3.01 12.86
CA GLU A 84 26.42 -2.19 13.62
C GLU A 84 25.19 -1.75 12.80
N SER A 85 24.58 -2.72 12.11
CA SER A 85 23.16 -2.64 11.72
C SER A 85 22.55 -4.03 11.96
N PRO A 86 21.31 -4.16 12.43
CA PRO A 86 20.69 -5.47 12.46
C PRO A 86 20.76 -6.01 11.03
N GLY A 87 21.49 -7.11 10.85
CA GLY A 87 21.75 -7.73 9.56
C GLY A 87 20.44 -7.93 8.79
N PRO A 88 20.49 -8.01 7.45
CA PRO A 88 19.32 -8.36 6.66
C PRO A 88 18.73 -9.63 7.27
N GLY A 89 17.47 -9.57 7.66
CA GLY A 89 16.73 -10.76 8.10
C GLY A 89 16.93 -11.89 7.07
N PRO A 90 16.69 -13.15 7.43
CA PRO A 90 16.86 -14.28 6.53
C PRO A 90 16.27 -13.92 5.17
N GLY A 91 17.06 -14.13 4.11
CA GLY A 91 16.62 -13.83 2.75
C GLY A 91 15.29 -14.52 2.47
N PRO A 92 14.49 -14.03 1.51
CA PRO A 92 13.19 -14.62 1.17
C PRO A 92 13.28 -16.12 0.83
N ASP A 93 14.46 -16.61 0.46
CA ASP A 93 14.72 -18.03 0.20
C ASP A 93 14.79 -18.91 1.46
N ALA A 94 15.01 -18.33 2.64
CA ALA A 94 14.80 -19.04 3.90
C ALA A 94 13.30 -19.01 4.21
N GLY A 95 12.57 -19.99 3.74
CA GLY A 95 11.15 -20.16 4.06
C GLY A 95 10.89 -19.99 5.56
N PRO A 96 9.66 -19.63 5.96
CA PRO A 96 9.34 -19.35 7.34
C PRO A 96 9.64 -20.60 8.19
N GLY A 97 10.63 -20.49 9.08
CA GLY A 97 11.07 -21.60 9.94
C GLY A 97 9.91 -22.12 10.82
N PRO A 98 10.14 -23.24 11.53
CA PRO A 98 9.09 -23.88 12.35
C PRO A 98 8.47 -22.99 13.43
N GLY A 99 9.06 -21.83 13.70
CA GLY A 99 8.55 -20.80 14.62
C GLY A 99 7.75 -19.66 13.97
N ALA A 100 7.38 -19.76 12.69
CA ALA A 100 6.62 -18.70 12.01
C ALA A 100 5.31 -18.38 12.75
N PRO A 101 4.97 -17.09 12.95
CA PRO A 101 3.72 -16.71 13.60
C PRO A 101 2.52 -17.07 12.72
N GLU A 102 1.39 -17.40 13.36
CA GLU A 102 0.13 -17.53 12.62
C GLU A 102 -0.33 -16.16 12.17
N ILE A 103 -0.78 -16.04 10.91
CA ILE A 103 -1.24 -14.79 10.31
C ILE A 103 -2.70 -14.91 9.89
N SER A 104 -3.53 -13.92 10.26
CA SER A 104 -4.87 -13.77 9.71
C SER A 104 -4.85 -12.71 8.62
N VAL A 105 -5.29 -13.07 7.41
CA VAL A 105 -5.43 -12.13 6.30
C VAL A 105 -6.88 -11.68 6.22
N ILE A 106 -7.14 -10.37 6.29
CA ILE A 106 -8.46 -9.77 6.16
C ILE A 106 -8.55 -9.07 4.81
N VAL A 107 -9.53 -9.46 4.00
CA VAL A 107 -9.87 -8.83 2.72
C VAL A 107 -11.26 -8.22 2.83
N ALA A 108 -11.34 -6.89 2.75
CA ALA A 108 -12.60 -6.19 2.66
C ALA A 108 -13.03 -6.07 1.19
N THR A 109 -14.29 -6.37 0.91
CA THR A 109 -14.84 -6.27 -0.46
C THR A 109 -16.23 -5.64 -0.43
N ARG A 110 -16.64 -5.06 -1.56
CA ARG A 110 -18.00 -4.53 -1.73
C ARG A 110 -18.44 -4.60 -3.19
N ASN A 111 -19.37 -5.51 -3.49
CA ASN A 111 -19.99 -5.66 -4.82
C ASN A 111 -18.96 -5.91 -5.94
N ARG A 112 -17.89 -6.68 -5.68
CA ARG A 112 -16.77 -6.93 -6.60
C ARG A 112 -16.35 -8.40 -6.63
N ALA A 113 -17.30 -9.33 -6.64
CA ALA A 113 -17.03 -10.76 -6.59
C ALA A 113 -15.98 -11.24 -7.63
N GLY A 114 -15.99 -10.66 -8.85
CA GLY A 114 -15.01 -11.03 -9.88
C GLY A 114 -13.56 -10.64 -9.54
N MET A 115 -13.34 -9.45 -8.97
CA MET A 115 -11.99 -9.02 -8.54
C MET A 115 -11.54 -9.82 -7.32
N LEU A 116 -12.47 -10.05 -6.38
CA LEU A 116 -12.21 -10.83 -5.18
C LEU A 116 -11.73 -12.26 -5.52
N ARG A 117 -12.25 -12.88 -6.60
CA ARG A 117 -11.81 -14.21 -7.02
C ARG A 117 -10.31 -14.25 -7.27
N ASP A 118 -9.79 -13.35 -8.09
CA ASP A 118 -8.37 -13.32 -8.44
C ASP A 118 -7.50 -13.02 -7.20
N CYS A 119 -7.97 -12.14 -6.31
CA CYS A 119 -7.31 -11.87 -5.04
C CYS A 119 -7.23 -13.14 -4.18
N LEU A 120 -8.33 -13.87 -4.02
CA LEU A 120 -8.39 -15.09 -3.23
C LEU A 120 -7.51 -16.21 -3.83
N ASP A 121 -7.49 -16.34 -5.16
CA ASP A 121 -6.63 -17.32 -5.83
C ASP A 121 -5.16 -17.04 -5.52
N SER A 122 -4.72 -15.78 -5.54
CA SER A 122 -3.35 -15.40 -5.19
C SER A 122 -3.05 -15.62 -3.70
N LEU A 123 -4.02 -15.38 -2.82
CA LEU A 123 -3.87 -15.61 -1.38
C LEU A 123 -3.76 -17.10 -1.04
N LEU A 124 -4.53 -17.96 -1.70
CA LEU A 124 -4.49 -19.40 -1.46
C LEU A 124 -3.25 -20.08 -2.09
N ALA A 125 -2.53 -19.37 -2.97
CA ALA A 125 -1.26 -19.79 -3.54
C ALA A 125 -0.03 -19.34 -2.72
N LEU A 126 -0.22 -18.69 -1.56
CA LEU A 126 0.87 -18.22 -0.70
C LEU A 126 1.70 -19.37 -0.16
N ASP A 127 3.02 -19.21 -0.19
CA ASP A 127 3.97 -20.10 0.46
C ASP A 127 4.20 -19.65 1.92
N TYR A 128 3.25 -20.01 2.80
CA TYR A 128 3.31 -19.71 4.22
C TYR A 128 2.62 -20.81 5.04
N PRO A 129 3.24 -21.33 6.12
CA PRO A 129 2.80 -22.59 6.75
C PRO A 129 1.50 -22.45 7.55
N ARG A 130 1.22 -21.27 8.12
CA ARG A 130 0.08 -21.07 9.04
C ARG A 130 -0.58 -19.73 8.83
N PHE A 131 -1.67 -19.73 8.06
CA PHE A 131 -2.50 -18.55 7.88
C PHE A 131 -3.97 -18.91 7.68
N GLU A 132 -4.83 -17.96 7.90
CA GLU A 132 -6.25 -18.00 7.55
C GLU A 132 -6.63 -16.79 6.71
N VAL A 133 -7.65 -16.93 5.87
CA VAL A 133 -8.22 -15.85 5.06
C VAL A 133 -9.63 -15.55 5.53
N ILE A 134 -9.93 -14.28 5.79
CA ILE A 134 -11.20 -13.75 6.23
C ILE A 134 -11.68 -12.71 5.23
N VAL A 135 -12.74 -13.00 4.49
CA VAL A 135 -13.42 -12.04 3.63
C VAL A 135 -14.50 -11.34 4.43
N VAL A 136 -14.48 -10.01 4.38
CA VAL A 136 -15.53 -9.17 4.97
C VAL A 136 -16.27 -8.45 3.86
N ASP A 137 -17.52 -8.87 3.62
CA ASP A 137 -18.41 -8.30 2.63
C ASP A 137 -19.13 -7.07 3.21
N ASN A 138 -18.73 -5.89 2.76
CA ASN A 138 -19.13 -4.62 3.32
C ASN A 138 -20.35 -4.01 2.62
N ALA A 139 -21.45 -3.94 3.33
CA ALA A 139 -22.71 -3.40 2.83
C ALA A 139 -23.10 -3.96 1.45
N PRO A 140 -23.16 -5.30 1.31
CA PRO A 140 -23.41 -5.95 0.03
C PRO A 140 -24.80 -5.60 -0.51
N ALA A 141 -24.88 -5.37 -1.83
CA ALA A 141 -26.15 -5.13 -2.52
C ALA A 141 -26.92 -6.43 -2.80
N ASP A 142 -26.17 -7.55 -2.92
CA ASP A 142 -26.70 -8.88 -3.24
C ASP A 142 -25.88 -9.98 -2.55
N THR A 143 -26.08 -11.24 -2.92
CA THR A 143 -25.41 -12.42 -2.34
C THR A 143 -24.23 -12.92 -3.17
N SER A 144 -23.83 -12.22 -4.24
CA SER A 144 -22.83 -12.70 -5.19
C SER A 144 -21.46 -13.01 -4.54
N THR A 145 -21.03 -12.16 -3.61
CA THR A 145 -19.78 -12.38 -2.84
C THR A 145 -19.89 -13.59 -1.90
N GLU A 146 -21.00 -13.71 -1.18
CA GLU A 146 -21.24 -14.84 -0.27
C GLU A 146 -21.30 -16.15 -1.03
N GLU A 147 -21.99 -16.17 -2.16
CA GLU A 147 -22.09 -17.35 -3.03
C GLU A 147 -20.74 -17.75 -3.62
N LEU A 148 -19.95 -16.78 -4.09
CA LEU A 148 -18.61 -17.02 -4.57
C LEU A 148 -17.76 -17.71 -3.49
N VAL A 149 -17.68 -17.11 -2.28
CA VAL A 149 -16.84 -17.63 -1.20
C VAL A 149 -17.30 -19.04 -0.80
N ARG A 150 -18.60 -19.26 -0.63
CA ARG A 150 -19.12 -20.56 -0.20
C ARG A 150 -18.93 -21.66 -1.22
N ARG A 151 -19.13 -21.36 -2.52
CA ARG A 151 -19.11 -22.38 -3.59
C ARG A 151 -17.69 -22.70 -4.03
N GLU A 152 -16.82 -21.70 -4.19
CA GLU A 152 -15.52 -21.89 -4.78
C GLU A 152 -14.39 -22.05 -3.74
N TYR A 153 -14.52 -21.44 -2.56
CA TYR A 153 -13.47 -21.42 -1.54
C TYR A 153 -13.82 -22.19 -0.26
N GLY A 154 -15.10 -22.47 -0.02
CA GLY A 154 -15.57 -23.35 1.05
C GLY A 154 -14.92 -23.08 2.41
N PRO A 155 -14.31 -24.11 3.02
CA PRO A 155 -13.70 -23.99 4.36
C PRO A 155 -12.36 -23.24 4.37
N ALA A 156 -11.72 -23.02 3.20
CA ALA A 156 -10.42 -22.33 3.10
C ALA A 156 -10.53 -20.83 3.40
N VAL A 157 -11.71 -20.25 3.18
CA VAL A 157 -11.97 -18.82 3.36
C VAL A 157 -13.18 -18.59 4.26
N ARG A 158 -12.99 -17.83 5.33
CA ARG A 158 -14.09 -17.46 6.24
C ARG A 158 -14.81 -16.24 5.71
N TYR A 159 -16.13 -16.32 5.56
CA TYR A 159 -16.98 -15.21 5.15
C TYR A 159 -17.61 -14.52 6.36
N LEU A 160 -17.54 -13.19 6.37
CA LEU A 160 -18.22 -12.32 7.33
C LEU A 160 -18.96 -11.22 6.58
N ARG A 161 -20.13 -10.84 7.08
CA ARG A 161 -20.90 -9.71 6.57
C ARG A 161 -20.82 -8.53 7.52
N GLU A 162 -20.55 -7.33 6.97
CA GLU A 162 -20.67 -6.04 7.65
C GLU A 162 -21.77 -5.22 6.97
N PRO A 163 -22.93 -5.02 7.63
CA PRO A 163 -24.06 -4.36 6.98
C PRO A 163 -23.89 -2.85 6.79
N GLU A 164 -23.08 -2.20 7.61
CA GLU A 164 -22.89 -0.75 7.55
C GLU A 164 -21.72 -0.40 6.62
N PRO A 165 -21.89 0.56 5.68
CA PRO A 165 -20.81 0.91 4.75
C PRO A 165 -19.61 1.56 5.43
N GLY A 166 -18.41 1.22 4.98
CA GLY A 166 -17.15 1.80 5.42
C GLY A 166 -16.02 0.77 5.55
N LEU A 167 -14.88 1.04 4.90
CA LEU A 167 -13.71 0.14 4.89
C LEU A 167 -13.20 -0.14 6.32
N ALA A 168 -13.04 0.90 7.14
CA ALA A 168 -12.62 0.75 8.53
C ALA A 168 -13.58 -0.14 9.34
N ARG A 169 -14.88 -0.14 9.03
CA ARG A 169 -15.86 -1.03 9.67
C ARG A 169 -15.66 -2.48 9.23
N ALA A 170 -15.42 -2.69 7.93
CA ALA A 170 -15.12 -4.01 7.42
C ALA A 170 -13.85 -4.59 8.09
N HIS A 171 -12.78 -3.82 8.18
CA HIS A 171 -11.58 -4.21 8.90
C HIS A 171 -11.87 -4.54 10.39
N ASN A 172 -12.63 -3.68 11.07
CA ASN A 172 -13.04 -3.91 12.46
C ASN A 172 -13.99 -5.10 12.64
N ARG A 173 -14.74 -5.48 11.61
CA ARG A 173 -15.56 -6.70 11.62
C ARG A 173 -14.71 -7.96 11.53
N GLY A 174 -13.63 -7.91 10.75
CA GLY A 174 -12.69 -9.01 10.60
C GLY A 174 -11.76 -9.18 11.81
N LEU A 175 -11.29 -8.10 12.41
CA LEU A 175 -10.26 -8.10 13.46
C LEU A 175 -10.61 -8.98 14.70
N PRO A 176 -11.81 -8.98 15.27
CA PRO A 176 -12.16 -9.91 16.36
C PRO A 176 -12.16 -11.37 15.95
N ALA A 177 -12.40 -11.66 14.68
CA ALA A 177 -12.41 -13.02 14.14
C ALA A 177 -11.00 -13.55 13.82
N ALA A 178 -10.00 -12.68 13.72
CA ALA A 178 -8.61 -13.04 13.47
C ALA A 178 -8.04 -13.86 14.63
N ARG A 179 -7.35 -14.96 14.32
CA ARG A 179 -6.70 -15.85 15.30
C ARG A 179 -5.19 -15.68 15.33
N GLY A 180 -4.63 -15.20 14.22
CA GLY A 180 -3.20 -15.01 14.07
C GLY A 180 -2.62 -13.96 15.03
N ALA A 181 -1.36 -14.16 15.43
CA ALA A 181 -0.58 -13.19 16.18
C ALA A 181 -0.35 -11.89 15.39
N ILE A 182 -0.39 -12.01 14.07
CA ILE A 182 -0.31 -10.91 13.09
C ILE A 182 -1.61 -10.89 12.30
N THR A 183 -2.16 -9.70 12.08
CA THR A 183 -3.28 -9.48 11.16
C THR A 183 -2.80 -8.66 9.97
N ALA A 184 -2.82 -9.26 8.78
CA ALA A 184 -2.51 -8.62 7.51
C ALA A 184 -3.79 -8.17 6.80
N PHE A 185 -3.71 -7.09 6.05
CA PHE A 185 -4.82 -6.50 5.29
C PHE A 185 -4.37 -6.30 3.85
N THR A 186 -5.25 -6.61 2.92
CA THR A 186 -5.11 -6.29 1.50
C THR A 186 -6.48 -6.03 0.89
N ASP A 187 -6.52 -5.41 -0.30
CA ASP A 187 -7.76 -5.04 -0.99
C ASP A 187 -8.22 -6.15 -1.96
N ASP A 188 -9.49 -6.12 -2.35
CA ASP A 188 -10.11 -7.09 -3.28
C ASP A 188 -9.64 -6.92 -4.74
N ASP A 189 -8.91 -5.84 -5.05
CA ASP A 189 -8.35 -5.52 -6.37
C ASP A 189 -6.81 -5.68 -6.40
N THR A 190 -6.30 -6.57 -5.54
CA THR A 190 -4.86 -6.90 -5.44
C THR A 190 -4.57 -8.35 -5.79
N LEU A 191 -3.32 -8.60 -6.20
CA LEU A 191 -2.71 -9.92 -6.27
C LEU A 191 -1.47 -9.90 -5.38
N VAL A 192 -1.32 -10.89 -4.51
CA VAL A 192 -0.18 -10.95 -3.59
C VAL A 192 0.94 -11.82 -4.15
N ASP A 193 2.18 -11.48 -3.83
CA ASP A 193 3.35 -12.29 -4.15
C ASP A 193 3.33 -13.59 -3.33
N PRO A 194 3.78 -14.75 -3.86
CA PRO A 194 3.83 -16.01 -3.11
C PRO A 194 4.55 -15.94 -1.76
N LEU A 195 5.56 -15.06 -1.62
CA LEU A 195 6.33 -14.86 -0.40
C LEU A 195 5.83 -13.67 0.45
N TRP A 196 4.68 -13.07 0.11
CA TRP A 196 4.15 -11.87 0.76
C TRP A 196 4.07 -11.97 2.28
N LEU A 197 3.50 -13.07 2.81
CA LEU A 197 3.36 -13.26 4.27
C LEU A 197 4.72 -13.52 4.94
N THR A 198 5.64 -14.21 4.27
CA THR A 198 7.01 -14.42 4.76
C THR A 198 7.72 -13.08 4.92
N ALA A 199 7.64 -12.22 3.91
CA ALA A 199 8.24 -10.89 3.94
C ALA A 199 7.58 -9.97 5.00
N LEU A 200 6.25 -10.00 5.14
CA LEU A 200 5.55 -9.25 6.20
C LEU A 200 5.91 -9.72 7.61
N ALA A 201 6.13 -11.02 7.81
CA ALA A 201 6.46 -11.59 9.13
C ALA A 201 7.88 -11.22 9.59
N ALA A 202 8.83 -11.08 8.67
CA ALA A 202 10.25 -10.92 8.97
C ALA A 202 10.55 -9.72 9.90
N PRO A 203 10.05 -8.49 9.69
CA PRO A 203 10.31 -7.38 10.61
C PRO A 203 9.70 -7.58 12.01
N PHE A 204 8.58 -8.29 12.14
CA PHE A 204 7.99 -8.60 13.44
C PHE A 204 8.82 -9.62 14.24
N LEU A 205 9.48 -10.53 13.54
CA LEU A 205 10.39 -11.52 14.14
C LEU A 205 11.72 -10.86 14.53
N ALA A 206 12.22 -9.95 13.72
CA ALA A 206 13.49 -9.26 13.97
C ALA A 206 13.42 -8.27 15.15
N ASP A 207 12.28 -7.57 15.32
CA ASP A 207 12.11 -6.57 16.40
C ASP A 207 10.74 -6.73 17.07
N PRO A 208 10.69 -7.17 18.34
CA PRO A 208 9.45 -7.20 19.14
C PRO A 208 8.78 -5.85 19.30
N GLY A 209 9.50 -4.74 19.12
CA GLY A 209 8.98 -3.37 19.13
C GLY A 209 8.19 -2.99 17.88
N THR A 210 8.33 -3.76 16.77
CA THR A 210 7.58 -3.52 15.53
C THR A 210 6.09 -3.77 15.74
N GLY A 211 5.29 -2.73 15.60
CA GLY A 211 3.83 -2.78 15.76
C GLY A 211 3.07 -2.89 14.44
N CYS A 212 3.66 -2.40 13.35
CA CYS A 212 3.08 -2.43 12.01
C CYS A 212 4.19 -2.65 10.96
N VAL A 213 3.85 -3.39 9.90
CA VAL A 213 4.68 -3.58 8.71
C VAL A 213 3.83 -3.21 7.50
N THR A 214 4.41 -2.47 6.57
CA THR A 214 3.82 -2.17 5.25
C THR A 214 4.76 -2.67 4.16
N GLY A 215 4.23 -2.89 2.95
CA GLY A 215 5.01 -3.44 1.86
C GLY A 215 4.93 -2.63 0.57
N LEU A 216 5.62 -3.13 -0.44
CA LEU A 216 5.66 -2.57 -1.79
C LEU A 216 4.33 -2.83 -2.50
N ILE A 217 3.83 -1.79 -3.17
CA ILE A 217 2.67 -1.89 -4.07
C ILE A 217 3.12 -1.44 -5.45
N VAL A 218 2.90 -2.29 -6.44
CA VAL A 218 3.22 -2.04 -7.85
C VAL A 218 1.98 -2.28 -8.72
N PRO A 219 1.90 -1.73 -9.94
CA PRO A 219 0.76 -1.94 -10.82
C PRO A 219 0.65 -3.40 -11.26
N ALA A 220 -0.56 -3.98 -11.25
CA ALA A 220 -0.83 -5.30 -11.80
C ALA A 220 -1.02 -5.24 -13.33
N GLU A 221 -1.46 -4.11 -13.84
CA GLU A 221 -1.75 -3.87 -15.26
C GLU A 221 -1.68 -2.38 -15.58
N LEU A 222 -1.35 -2.04 -16.81
CA LEU A 222 -1.34 -0.68 -17.35
C LEU A 222 -1.99 -0.63 -18.75
N ASP A 223 -3.26 -1.05 -18.84
CA ASP A 223 -4.00 -1.17 -20.07
C ASP A 223 -4.62 0.15 -20.54
N THR A 224 -4.81 1.11 -19.64
CA THR A 224 -5.48 2.39 -19.91
C THR A 224 -4.62 3.59 -19.52
N GLU A 225 -4.85 4.72 -20.20
CA GLU A 225 -4.16 5.98 -19.87
C GLU A 225 -4.46 6.47 -18.44
N ALA A 226 -5.61 6.13 -17.85
CA ALA A 226 -5.94 6.46 -16.47
C ALA A 226 -5.00 5.73 -15.49
N GLN A 227 -4.72 4.44 -15.74
CA GLN A 227 -3.79 3.64 -14.94
C GLN A 227 -2.36 4.17 -15.05
N VAL A 228 -1.92 4.51 -16.27
CA VAL A 228 -0.61 5.12 -16.52
C VAL A 228 -0.51 6.51 -15.87
N ALA A 229 -1.59 7.31 -15.91
CA ALA A 229 -1.61 8.63 -15.29
C ALA A 229 -1.43 8.57 -13.76
N LEU A 230 -1.96 7.54 -13.10
CA LEU A 230 -1.75 7.31 -11.66
C LEU A 230 -0.26 7.04 -11.36
N GLU A 231 0.38 6.15 -12.14
CA GLU A 231 1.80 5.86 -11.98
C GLU A 231 2.68 7.10 -12.17
N ARG A 232 2.38 7.93 -13.17
CA ARG A 232 3.09 9.20 -13.39
C ARG A 232 2.84 10.24 -12.28
N HIS A 233 1.67 10.21 -11.64
CA HIS A 233 1.30 11.19 -10.59
C HIS A 233 2.01 10.92 -9.25
N GLY A 234 2.51 9.74 -9.04
CA GLY A 234 3.27 9.43 -7.83
C GLY A 234 3.05 8.07 -7.23
N ALA A 235 2.44 7.15 -7.96
CA ALA A 235 2.34 5.71 -7.66
C ALA A 235 2.15 5.34 -6.16
N PHE A 236 1.93 4.08 -5.86
CA PHE A 236 1.87 3.57 -4.48
C PHE A 236 3.25 3.22 -3.92
N ALA A 237 4.23 2.93 -4.77
CA ALA A 237 5.56 2.51 -4.35
C ALA A 237 6.25 3.56 -3.46
N LYS A 238 6.79 3.12 -2.32
CA LYS A 238 7.54 3.98 -1.38
C LYS A 238 9.05 3.79 -1.50
N GLY A 239 9.49 3.16 -2.58
CA GLY A 239 10.88 2.79 -2.87
C GLY A 239 11.12 1.30 -2.68
N TYR A 240 12.36 0.89 -2.90
CA TYR A 240 12.78 -0.52 -2.93
C TYR A 240 13.77 -0.86 -1.82
N THR A 241 13.93 0.03 -0.85
CA THR A 241 14.83 -0.15 0.30
C THR A 241 14.01 -0.26 1.58
N PRO A 242 14.27 -1.24 2.45
CA PRO A 242 13.65 -1.35 3.76
C PRO A 242 13.84 -0.09 4.60
N ARG A 243 12.84 0.26 5.40
CA ARG A 243 12.87 1.44 6.29
C ARG A 243 12.14 1.14 7.59
N THR A 244 12.60 1.76 8.66
CA THR A 244 11.91 1.70 9.95
C THR A 244 11.74 3.11 10.51
N TRP A 245 10.55 3.37 11.07
CA TRP A 245 10.22 4.63 11.72
C TRP A 245 9.84 4.40 13.17
N SER A 246 10.35 5.26 14.04
CA SER A 246 10.05 5.25 15.46
C SER A 246 10.13 6.66 16.03
N LEU A 247 9.31 6.96 17.04
CA LEU A 247 9.43 8.22 17.79
C LEU A 247 10.69 8.26 18.67
N ARG A 248 11.30 7.10 18.96
CA ARG A 248 12.56 7.02 19.74
C ARG A 248 13.78 7.42 18.89
N ALA A 249 13.74 7.13 17.61
CA ALA A 249 14.76 7.49 16.61
C ALA A 249 14.06 8.15 15.41
N PRO A 250 13.62 9.43 15.52
CA PRO A 250 12.87 10.09 14.47
C PRO A 250 13.76 10.35 13.25
N PRO A 251 13.24 10.15 12.02
CA PRO A 251 13.98 10.51 10.81
C PRO A 251 14.14 12.04 10.68
N ALA A 252 15.03 12.46 9.78
CA ALA A 252 15.26 13.88 9.48
C ALA A 252 14.06 14.59 8.80
N ASP A 253 12.91 13.91 8.61
CA ASP A 253 11.69 14.49 8.06
C ASP A 253 11.10 15.52 9.05
N PRO A 254 11.01 16.81 8.67
CA PRO A 254 10.52 17.87 9.57
C PRO A 254 9.05 17.69 9.95
N LEU A 255 8.26 16.94 9.18
CA LEU A 255 6.84 16.68 9.43
C LEU A 255 6.58 15.33 10.12
N PHE A 256 7.59 14.51 10.33
CA PHE A 256 7.41 13.24 11.04
C PHE A 256 6.83 13.47 12.47
N PRO A 257 5.85 12.68 12.93
CA PRO A 257 5.22 11.49 12.31
C PRO A 257 3.95 11.78 11.49
N PHE A 258 3.67 13.03 11.14
CA PHE A 258 2.42 13.41 10.46
C PHE A 258 2.41 13.11 8.95
N THR A 259 3.51 12.62 8.40
CA THR A 259 3.65 12.20 7.01
C THR A 259 3.25 10.74 6.78
N ALA A 260 2.16 10.27 7.41
CA ALA A 260 1.76 8.86 7.42
C ALA A 260 1.63 8.22 6.03
N GLY A 261 1.27 8.98 4.99
CA GLY A 261 1.25 8.51 3.60
C GLY A 261 2.62 8.08 3.04
N ARG A 262 3.72 8.35 3.76
CA ARG A 262 5.07 7.86 3.39
C ARG A 262 5.37 6.47 3.96
N PHE A 263 4.58 5.99 4.90
CA PHE A 263 4.85 4.73 5.59
C PHE A 263 4.30 3.52 4.84
N GLY A 264 3.36 3.69 3.91
CA GLY A 264 2.73 2.63 3.16
C GLY A 264 1.30 2.98 2.74
N SER A 265 0.49 1.96 2.52
CA SER A 265 -0.92 2.06 2.16
C SER A 265 -1.71 0.88 2.71
N GLY A 266 -3.03 1.07 2.88
CA GLY A 266 -3.96 0.07 3.39
C GLY A 266 -4.02 -1.23 2.59
N ALA A 267 -3.72 -1.17 1.29
CA ALA A 267 -3.71 -2.35 0.42
C ALA A 267 -2.56 -3.34 0.70
N ASN A 268 -1.56 -2.94 1.52
CA ASN A 268 -0.43 -3.79 1.90
C ASN A 268 0.09 -3.40 3.29
N MET A 269 -0.58 -3.89 4.32
CA MET A 269 -0.23 -3.60 5.71
C MET A 269 -0.49 -4.80 6.63
N ALA A 270 0.28 -4.91 7.69
CA ALA A 270 0.10 -5.90 8.75
C ALA A 270 0.36 -5.27 10.11
N PHE A 271 -0.31 -5.78 11.14
CA PHE A 271 -0.19 -5.30 12.53
C PHE A 271 -0.02 -6.47 13.47
N ARG A 272 0.63 -6.25 14.63
CA ARG A 272 0.43 -7.15 15.77
C ARG A 272 -1.04 -7.09 16.15
N THR A 273 -1.68 -8.25 16.19
CA THR A 273 -3.13 -8.36 16.40
C THR A 273 -3.56 -7.81 17.75
N ASP A 274 -2.80 -8.09 18.80
CA ASP A 274 -3.02 -7.59 20.14
C ASP A 274 -2.93 -6.07 20.21
N LEU A 275 -1.87 -5.49 19.63
CA LEU A 275 -1.70 -4.03 19.56
C LEU A 275 -2.86 -3.36 18.82
N LEU A 276 -3.25 -3.88 17.65
CA LEU A 276 -4.35 -3.28 16.88
C LEU A 276 -5.67 -3.34 17.66
N ARG A 277 -5.91 -4.43 18.41
CA ARG A 277 -7.06 -4.56 19.32
C ARG A 277 -6.97 -3.58 20.50
N GLU A 278 -5.81 -3.43 21.12
CA GLU A 278 -5.54 -2.46 22.18
C GLU A 278 -5.81 -1.02 21.73
N LEU A 279 -5.39 -0.70 20.51
CA LEU A 279 -5.70 0.57 19.84
C LEU A 279 -7.21 0.75 19.56
N GLY A 280 -8.04 -0.29 19.72
CA GLY A 280 -9.47 -0.26 19.42
C GLY A 280 -9.79 -0.38 17.93
N GLY A 281 -8.85 -0.92 17.14
CA GLY A 281 -8.98 -1.09 15.69
C GLY A 281 -8.86 0.22 14.91
N PHE A 282 -9.46 0.23 13.73
CA PHE A 282 -9.52 1.39 12.83
C PHE A 282 -10.63 2.36 13.27
N ASP A 283 -10.45 3.66 13.06
CA ASP A 283 -11.51 4.64 13.36
C ASP A 283 -12.62 4.54 12.29
N PRO A 284 -13.85 4.12 12.64
CA PRO A 284 -14.93 3.96 11.67
C PRO A 284 -15.45 5.29 11.09
N ALA A 285 -14.96 6.42 11.59
CA ALA A 285 -15.21 7.73 10.99
C ALA A 285 -14.27 8.04 9.82
N THR A 286 -13.30 7.17 9.53
CA THR A 286 -12.39 7.23 8.38
C THR A 286 -12.65 6.09 7.41
N GLY A 287 -11.93 6.06 6.30
CA GLY A 287 -11.99 4.99 5.30
C GLY A 287 -12.94 5.28 4.13
N VAL A 288 -12.70 4.55 3.04
CA VAL A 288 -13.54 4.57 1.84
C VAL A 288 -14.96 4.11 2.22
N GLY A 289 -15.98 4.67 1.58
CA GLY A 289 -17.40 4.40 1.88
C GLY A 289 -17.97 5.28 3.00
N THR A 290 -17.16 6.19 3.57
CA THR A 290 -17.59 7.23 4.51
C THR A 290 -17.44 8.63 3.91
N PRO A 291 -18.03 9.68 4.50
CA PRO A 291 -17.76 11.06 4.09
C PRO A 291 -16.28 11.50 4.21
N ALA A 292 -15.43 10.75 4.92
CA ALA A 292 -14.00 11.02 5.02
C ALA A 292 -13.21 10.57 3.78
N HIS A 293 -13.76 9.67 2.97
CA HIS A 293 -13.19 9.10 1.74
C HIS A 293 -11.89 8.31 1.87
N GLY A 294 -11.30 8.17 3.06
CA GLY A 294 -10.04 7.45 3.30
C GLY A 294 -9.42 7.78 4.66
N GLY A 295 -8.13 7.47 4.83
CA GLY A 295 -7.30 7.87 5.96
C GLY A 295 -7.35 6.93 7.16
N ASP A 296 -8.02 5.80 7.07
CA ASP A 296 -8.10 4.76 8.10
C ASP A 296 -6.73 4.09 8.34
N ASP A 297 -6.03 3.77 7.26
CA ASP A 297 -4.67 3.26 7.27
C ASP A 297 -3.68 4.29 7.85
N LEU A 298 -3.71 5.52 7.33
CA LEU A 298 -2.83 6.60 7.78
C LEU A 298 -2.97 6.88 9.27
N LEU A 299 -4.21 6.90 9.76
CA LEU A 299 -4.49 7.10 11.18
C LEU A 299 -3.97 5.94 12.03
N SER A 300 -4.11 4.71 11.53
CA SER A 300 -3.62 3.53 12.24
C SER A 300 -2.09 3.50 12.29
N PHE A 301 -1.40 3.84 11.21
CA PHE A 301 0.06 3.99 11.17
C PHE A 301 0.54 5.04 12.18
N PHE A 302 -0.09 6.21 12.17
CA PHE A 302 0.22 7.27 13.13
C PHE A 302 0.03 6.82 14.57
N ARG A 303 -1.08 6.11 14.88
CA ARG A 303 -1.39 5.64 16.24
C ARG A 303 -0.38 4.60 16.73
N VAL A 304 0.09 3.69 15.86
CA VAL A 304 1.19 2.75 16.19
C VAL A 304 2.42 3.51 16.68
N LEU A 305 2.85 4.54 15.93
CA LEU A 305 3.99 5.37 16.32
C LEU A 305 3.72 6.15 17.61
N ALA A 306 2.53 6.75 17.74
CA ALA A 306 2.12 7.52 18.92
C ALA A 306 2.09 6.67 20.20
N HIS A 307 1.87 5.35 20.07
CA HIS A 307 1.93 4.37 21.17
C HIS A 307 3.34 3.81 21.41
N GLY A 308 4.37 4.45 20.83
CA GLY A 308 5.77 4.11 21.09
C GLY A 308 6.29 2.84 20.42
N ARG A 309 5.52 2.29 19.45
CA ARG A 309 5.95 1.17 18.63
C ARG A 309 6.65 1.65 17.36
N SER A 310 7.43 0.78 16.73
CA SER A 310 8.02 1.04 15.41
C SER A 310 7.07 0.59 14.29
N LEU A 311 7.21 1.22 13.12
CA LEU A 311 6.61 0.84 11.86
C LEU A 311 7.72 0.53 10.87
N ALA A 312 7.67 -0.63 10.24
CA ALA A 312 8.62 -1.05 9.21
C ALA A 312 7.96 -1.02 7.82
N TYR A 313 8.75 -0.70 6.81
CA TYR A 313 8.44 -0.87 5.39
C TYR A 313 9.35 -1.95 4.84
N GLU A 314 8.77 -3.03 4.35
CA GLU A 314 9.48 -4.17 3.77
C GLU A 314 9.11 -4.30 2.29
N PRO A 315 9.98 -3.88 1.36
CA PRO A 315 9.69 -3.92 -0.06
C PRO A 315 9.60 -5.33 -0.65
N ALA A 316 10.13 -6.36 0.02
CA ALA A 316 9.96 -7.76 -0.41
C ALA A 316 8.53 -8.25 -0.17
N ALA A 317 7.73 -7.59 0.69
CA ALA A 317 6.30 -7.83 0.82
C ALA A 317 5.56 -7.15 -0.35
N ILE A 318 5.43 -7.84 -1.47
CA ILE A 318 4.95 -7.28 -2.73
C ILE A 318 3.47 -7.56 -2.92
N VAL A 319 2.74 -6.51 -3.29
CA VAL A 319 1.34 -6.57 -3.72
C VAL A 319 1.21 -5.87 -5.08
N TRP A 320 0.54 -6.55 -6.00
CA TRP A 320 0.23 -6.05 -7.32
C TRP A 320 -1.20 -5.51 -7.31
N HIS A 321 -1.39 -4.20 -7.56
CA HIS A 321 -2.66 -3.52 -7.42
C HIS A 321 -3.24 -3.15 -8.79
N ARG A 322 -4.53 -3.44 -9.01
CA ARG A 322 -5.28 -3.04 -10.19
C ARG A 322 -5.77 -1.60 -10.04
N HIS A 323 -5.15 -0.70 -10.77
CA HIS A 323 -5.51 0.71 -10.74
C HIS A 323 -6.85 0.98 -11.42
N ARG A 324 -7.46 2.12 -11.09
CA ARG A 324 -8.70 2.58 -11.72
C ARG A 324 -8.51 2.77 -13.23
N ARG A 325 -9.45 2.22 -14.01
CA ARG A 325 -9.33 2.15 -15.49
C ARG A 325 -9.89 3.38 -16.21
N THR A 326 -10.71 4.22 -15.54
CA THR A 326 -11.36 5.39 -16.16
C THR A 326 -10.88 6.71 -15.55
N PRO A 327 -10.87 7.80 -16.35
CA PRO A 327 -10.47 9.13 -15.84
C PRO A 327 -11.34 9.61 -14.68
N GLU A 328 -12.65 9.33 -14.69
CA GLU A 328 -13.59 9.74 -13.64
C GLU A 328 -13.30 9.03 -12.33
N ALA A 329 -12.98 7.73 -12.39
CA ALA A 329 -12.60 6.95 -11.22
C ALA A 329 -11.24 7.40 -10.65
N LEU A 330 -10.30 7.78 -11.52
CA LEU A 330 -9.01 8.36 -11.13
C LEU A 330 -9.18 9.72 -10.44
N ASP A 331 -10.05 10.59 -10.98
CA ASP A 331 -10.36 11.88 -10.37
C ASP A 331 -10.99 11.73 -8.98
N ALA A 332 -11.96 10.81 -8.85
CA ALA A 332 -12.58 10.51 -7.55
C ALA A 332 -11.54 9.96 -6.55
N GLN A 333 -10.58 9.15 -7.02
CA GLN A 333 -9.49 8.62 -6.21
C GLN A 333 -8.53 9.74 -5.77
N ALA A 334 -8.14 10.65 -6.64
CA ALA A 334 -7.28 11.79 -6.31
C ALA A 334 -7.93 12.70 -5.25
N PHE A 335 -9.22 13.03 -5.42
CA PHE A 335 -9.97 13.76 -4.39
C PHE A 335 -10.00 12.97 -3.07
N GLY A 336 -10.25 11.65 -3.14
CA GLY A 336 -10.28 10.76 -1.98
C GLY A 336 -8.96 10.71 -1.22
N TYR A 337 -7.82 10.73 -1.90
CA TYR A 337 -6.50 10.78 -1.26
C TYR A 337 -6.32 12.06 -0.44
N GLY A 338 -6.68 13.20 -1.01
CA GLY A 338 -6.64 14.46 -0.28
C GLY A 338 -7.59 14.46 0.90
N ALA A 339 -8.85 14.05 0.70
CA ALA A 339 -9.87 14.00 1.75
C ALA A 339 -9.49 13.05 2.88
N GLY A 340 -9.00 11.85 2.56
CA GLY A 340 -8.48 10.88 3.51
C GLY A 340 -7.32 11.42 4.32
N PHE A 341 -6.38 12.13 3.67
CA PHE A 341 -5.26 12.75 4.38
C PHE A 341 -5.71 13.85 5.34
N GLY A 342 -6.64 14.72 4.93
CA GLY A 342 -7.23 15.75 5.80
C GLY A 342 -8.04 15.15 6.95
N ALA A 343 -8.80 14.08 6.67
CA ALA A 343 -9.54 13.34 7.69
C ALA A 343 -8.61 12.64 8.70
N TYR A 344 -7.54 12.04 8.22
CA TYR A 344 -6.48 11.47 9.06
C TYR A 344 -5.90 12.51 10.03
N LEU A 345 -5.52 13.70 9.55
CA LEU A 345 -4.98 14.75 10.42
C LEU A 345 -5.99 15.17 11.50
N ALA A 346 -7.26 15.31 11.14
CA ALA A 346 -8.32 15.60 12.10
C ALA A 346 -8.51 14.45 13.11
N GLY A 347 -8.49 13.21 12.65
CA GLY A 347 -8.54 12.01 13.49
C GLY A 347 -7.34 11.89 14.44
N ALA A 348 -6.13 12.17 13.95
CA ALA A 348 -4.91 12.16 14.75
C ALA A 348 -5.01 13.14 15.95
N LEU A 349 -5.55 14.34 15.74
CA LEU A 349 -5.76 15.31 16.80
C LEU A 349 -6.83 14.88 17.81
N VAL A 350 -7.83 14.12 17.36
CA VAL A 350 -8.90 13.63 18.24
C VAL A 350 -8.44 12.44 19.08
N HIS A 351 -7.67 11.51 18.48
CA HIS A 351 -7.18 10.31 19.18
C HIS A 351 -5.94 10.58 20.03
N GLU A 352 -5.06 11.49 19.55
CA GLU A 352 -3.79 11.80 20.19
C GLU A 352 -3.62 13.32 20.42
N PRO A 353 -4.48 13.95 21.25
CA PRO A 353 -4.44 15.41 21.45
C PRO A 353 -3.11 15.90 22.02
N ARG A 354 -2.37 15.04 22.73
CA ARG A 354 -1.00 15.31 23.21
C ARG A 354 0.00 15.61 22.09
N MET A 355 -0.30 15.19 20.84
CA MET A 355 0.54 15.44 19.66
C MET A 355 0.29 16.81 19.01
N LEU A 356 -0.74 17.56 19.42
CA LEU A 356 -1.06 18.88 18.89
C LEU A 356 0.10 19.89 19.01
N PRO A 357 0.82 20.03 20.15
CA PRO A 357 1.96 20.94 20.23
C PRO A 357 3.09 20.56 19.25
N ALA A 358 3.29 19.24 19.04
CA ALA A 358 4.27 18.76 18.09
C ALA A 358 3.89 19.09 16.63
N LEU A 359 2.61 18.98 16.27
CA LEU A 359 2.09 19.39 14.97
C LEU A 359 2.28 20.88 14.72
N LEU A 360 1.81 21.73 15.64
CA LEU A 360 1.89 23.18 15.52
C LEU A 360 3.34 23.68 15.35
N ARG A 361 4.29 23.09 16.10
CA ARG A 361 5.73 23.41 15.98
C ARG A 361 6.30 23.05 14.62
N ARG A 362 5.79 22.03 13.98
CA ARG A 362 6.28 21.51 12.68
C ARG A 362 5.62 22.17 11.47
N LEU A 363 4.44 22.76 11.62
CA LEU A 363 3.70 23.39 10.52
C LEU A 363 4.54 24.40 9.71
N PRO A 364 5.31 25.34 10.31
CA PRO A 364 6.10 26.30 9.53
C PRO A 364 7.18 25.63 8.67
N GLY A 365 7.83 24.59 9.20
CA GLY A 365 8.80 23.78 8.48
C GLY A 365 8.16 22.97 7.35
N GLY A 366 6.97 22.43 7.61
CA GLY A 366 6.20 21.68 6.64
C GLY A 366 5.73 22.49 5.45
N VAL A 367 5.23 23.69 5.69
CA VAL A 367 4.82 24.62 4.61
C VAL A 367 6.03 24.96 3.73
N ARG A 368 7.17 25.29 4.33
CA ARG A 368 8.42 25.55 3.58
C ARG A 368 8.88 24.32 2.78
N TYR A 369 8.80 23.13 3.37
CA TYR A 369 9.17 21.88 2.69
C TYR A 369 8.26 21.58 1.50
N VAL A 370 6.94 21.72 1.64
CA VAL A 370 5.97 21.54 0.54
C VAL A 370 6.21 22.55 -0.58
N ILE A 371 6.47 23.82 -0.23
CA ILE A 371 6.79 24.87 -1.21
C ILE A 371 8.09 24.55 -1.95
N ALA A 372 9.16 24.17 -1.23
CA ALA A 372 10.44 23.79 -1.81
C ALA A 372 10.30 22.58 -2.76
N ARG A 373 9.62 21.54 -2.32
CA ARG A 373 9.40 20.34 -3.14
C ARG A 373 8.55 20.59 -4.38
N ASN A 374 7.54 21.46 -4.30
CA ASN A 374 6.78 21.88 -5.47
C ASN A 374 7.63 22.70 -6.46
N ARG A 375 8.56 23.51 -5.97
CA ARG A 375 9.53 24.21 -6.82
C ARG A 375 10.52 23.26 -7.50
N GLU A 376 11.03 22.25 -6.80
CA GLU A 376 11.91 21.23 -7.37
C GLU A 376 11.19 20.37 -8.43
N ARG A 377 9.94 19.99 -8.21
CA ARG A 377 9.11 19.29 -9.20
C ARG A 377 8.80 20.16 -10.43
N ALA A 378 8.63 21.45 -10.26
CA ALA A 378 8.47 22.41 -11.37
C ALA A 378 9.78 22.64 -12.14
N GLY A 379 10.94 22.54 -11.48
CA GLY A 379 12.27 22.71 -12.09
C GLY A 379 12.80 21.46 -12.78
N SER A 380 12.45 20.24 -12.34
CA SER A 380 12.90 19.00 -12.96
C SER A 380 12.13 18.60 -14.24
N GLY A 381 11.06 19.33 -14.58
CA GLY A 381 10.37 19.20 -15.88
C GLY A 381 11.03 19.97 -17.05
N ALA A 382 12.09 20.72 -16.80
CA ALA A 382 12.85 21.43 -17.82
C ALA A 382 14.14 20.68 -18.18
N GLY A 383 14.04 19.64 -18.96
CA GLY A 383 15.15 19.05 -19.69
C GLY A 383 15.68 20.07 -20.69
N SER A 384 16.99 20.34 -20.61
CA SER A 384 17.88 21.13 -21.49
C SER A 384 17.25 21.71 -22.76
N GLY A 385 16.76 22.96 -22.66
CA GLY A 385 16.40 23.78 -23.79
C GLY A 385 16.22 25.21 -23.28
N THR A 386 17.14 26.10 -23.65
CA THR A 386 17.11 27.54 -23.39
C THR A 386 15.78 28.15 -23.77
N ALA A 387 14.90 28.44 -22.81
CA ALA A 387 13.77 29.33 -22.98
C ALA A 387 13.59 30.18 -21.72
N LEU A 388 13.99 31.45 -21.83
CA LEU A 388 13.54 32.51 -20.93
C LEU A 388 12.01 32.62 -21.03
N GLY A 389 11.30 32.39 -19.92
CA GLY A 389 9.85 32.64 -19.83
C GLY A 389 9.00 31.51 -19.27
N ALA A 390 9.50 30.68 -18.37
CA ALA A 390 8.66 29.67 -17.70
C ALA A 390 7.73 30.36 -16.68
N THR A 391 6.47 30.56 -17.03
CA THR A 391 5.38 30.82 -16.10
C THR A 391 5.28 29.66 -15.10
N PRO A 392 4.93 29.91 -13.82
CA PRO A 392 4.76 28.82 -12.83
C PRO A 392 3.73 27.82 -13.37
N SER A 393 4.15 26.57 -13.55
CA SER A 393 3.30 25.51 -14.10
C SER A 393 2.03 25.37 -13.26
N THR A 394 0.87 25.51 -13.89
CA THR A 394 -0.43 25.29 -13.25
C THR A 394 -0.44 23.85 -12.65
N PRO A 395 -0.85 23.67 -11.38
CA PRO A 395 -0.94 22.34 -10.77
C PRO A 395 -1.72 21.40 -11.67
N SER A 396 -1.27 20.12 -11.79
CA SER A 396 -1.99 19.12 -12.56
C SER A 396 -3.44 18.99 -12.05
N ARG A 397 -4.37 18.54 -12.92
CA ARG A 397 -5.79 18.32 -12.54
C ARG A 397 -5.87 17.47 -11.25
N LEU A 398 -5.11 16.39 -11.17
CA LEU A 398 -5.10 15.50 -10.01
C LEU A 398 -4.60 16.20 -8.73
N ALA A 399 -3.53 16.98 -8.81
CA ALA A 399 -3.02 17.73 -7.67
C ALA A 399 -4.02 18.77 -7.14
N ARG A 400 -4.84 19.37 -8.02
CA ARG A 400 -5.93 20.27 -7.61
C ARG A 400 -7.03 19.53 -6.89
N LEU A 401 -7.42 18.34 -7.37
CA LEU A 401 -8.43 17.49 -6.73
C LEU A 401 -7.94 17.01 -5.36
N GLU A 402 -6.68 16.62 -5.23
CA GLU A 402 -6.08 16.28 -3.93
C GLU A 402 -6.12 17.45 -2.95
N LEU A 403 -5.79 18.66 -3.40
CA LEU A 403 -5.86 19.86 -2.56
C LEU A 403 -7.29 20.17 -2.11
N GLN A 404 -8.27 20.07 -3.03
CA GLN A 404 -9.69 20.22 -2.68
C GLN A 404 -10.13 19.17 -1.66
N GLY A 405 -9.74 17.92 -1.87
CA GLY A 405 -9.96 16.84 -0.92
C GLY A 405 -9.36 17.14 0.45
N LEU A 406 -8.09 17.57 0.49
CA LEU A 406 -7.39 17.92 1.74
C LEU A 406 -8.17 18.97 2.57
N LEU A 407 -8.67 20.01 1.92
CA LEU A 407 -9.48 21.04 2.59
C LEU A 407 -10.83 20.52 3.07
N TYR A 408 -11.44 19.58 2.31
CA TYR A 408 -12.70 18.94 2.67
C TYR A 408 -12.54 17.92 3.81
N GLY A 409 -11.39 17.24 3.92
CA GLY A 409 -11.17 16.11 4.81
C GLY A 409 -11.59 16.29 6.27
N PRO A 410 -11.22 17.40 6.96
CA PRO A 410 -11.66 17.65 8.33
C PRO A 410 -13.18 17.74 8.49
N TYR A 411 -13.86 18.37 7.55
CA TYR A 411 -15.35 18.39 7.52
C TYR A 411 -15.92 16.99 7.30
N GLY A 412 -15.37 16.25 6.33
CA GLY A 412 -15.75 14.86 6.05
C GLY A 412 -15.63 13.98 7.29
N TYR A 413 -14.53 14.09 8.02
CA TYR A 413 -14.30 13.37 9.28
C TYR A 413 -15.34 13.71 10.35
N LEU A 414 -15.60 14.98 10.59
CA LEU A 414 -16.61 15.42 11.58
C LEU A 414 -18.02 14.93 11.22
N ARG A 415 -18.37 14.95 9.92
CA ARG A 415 -19.63 14.40 9.43
C ARG A 415 -19.71 12.90 9.65
N SER A 416 -18.63 12.15 9.34
CA SER A 416 -18.55 10.71 9.59
C SER A 416 -18.72 10.38 11.08
N ARG A 417 -18.06 11.13 11.97
CA ARG A 417 -18.22 10.94 13.42
C ARG A 417 -19.65 11.15 13.92
N ARG A 418 -20.41 12.08 13.33
CA ARG A 418 -21.82 12.26 13.65
C ARG A 418 -22.68 11.05 13.24
N ILE A 419 -22.41 10.52 12.03
CA ILE A 419 -23.07 9.31 11.53
C ILE A 419 -22.74 8.13 12.44
N GLU A 420 -21.47 7.96 12.80
CA GLU A 420 -20.99 6.91 13.68
C GLU A 420 -21.70 6.92 15.04
N ARG A 421 -21.84 8.09 15.65
CA ARG A 421 -22.57 8.26 16.93
C ARG A 421 -24.04 7.87 16.78
N ALA A 422 -24.67 8.21 15.67
CA ALA A 422 -26.08 7.85 15.40
C ALA A 422 -26.25 6.32 15.26
N ILE A 423 -25.35 5.64 14.55
CA ILE A 423 -25.37 4.17 14.39
C ILE A 423 -25.20 3.49 15.75
N ARG A 424 -24.22 3.90 16.56
CA ARG A 424 -23.98 3.34 17.90
C ARG A 424 -25.17 3.53 18.83
N ARG A 425 -25.89 4.65 18.73
CA ARG A 425 -27.13 4.88 19.51
C ARG A 425 -28.24 3.92 19.11
N ARG A 426 -28.43 3.68 17.80
CA ARG A 426 -29.42 2.71 17.27
C ARG A 426 -29.10 1.28 17.71
N GLY A 427 -27.82 0.89 17.66
CA GLY A 427 -27.40 -0.45 18.09
C GLY A 427 -27.53 -0.72 19.60
N ARG A 428 -27.55 0.34 20.44
CA ARG A 428 -27.82 0.21 21.89
C ARG A 428 -29.30 0.22 22.26
N ALA A 429 -30.16 0.62 21.32
CA ALA A 429 -31.61 0.68 21.52
C ALA A 429 -32.33 -0.59 21.02
N ARG A 430 -31.62 -1.51 20.41
CA ARG A 430 -32.06 -2.86 20.04
C ARG A 430 -31.46 -3.90 20.99
#